data_85053397d4a5a591a0c8d572c5e1519c
#
_entry.id   85053397d4a5a591a0c8d572c5e1519c
#
_cell.length_a   1.000
_cell.length_b   1.000
_cell.length_c   1.000
_cell.angle_alpha   90.00
_cell.angle_beta   90.00
_cell.angle_gamma   90.00
#
_symmetry.space_group_name_H-M   'P 1'
#
loop_
_entity.id
_entity.type
_entity.pdbx_description
1 polymer ?
#
loop_
_entity_poly.entity_id
_entity_poly.type
_entity_poly.pdbx_seq_one_letter_code
_entity_poly.pdbx_strand_id
1 'polypeptide(L)'
;LLHMVKNMGVFHPDIMLMVPLMVETIYKRLSAMNPLIPKKIVAAKAFGGKLKTIFTGGAHLDPFYIEKFAEYGVNIYEGYGMSECSPVISSNVPEDHKAGSIGRPLSNVEISFEDGEILVRGSSVMKGYYQMPEETAEALRGGWLHTGDKGYLDKDGFLFINGRIKNLIILSNGENISPEEIENKLALGKLVGEVIVTGENNGLIARIYPDQDAVSAKRMNEEAIRSELQAFIDSYNNTQPTYRRITGLVIRKYPFIKSATKKIKRQEVLIDEAP
;
A
#
# COMPACT_ATOMS: atom_id res chain seq x y z
N LEU A 1 3.48 -11.27 -14.35
CA LEU A 1 2.16 -11.71 -13.86
C LEU A 1 1.58 -12.86 -14.66
N LEU A 2 1.56 -12.81 -16.00
CA LEU A 2 1.05 -13.90 -16.85
C LEU A 2 1.76 -15.23 -16.59
N HIS A 3 3.09 -15.22 -16.49
CA HIS A 3 3.88 -16.41 -16.16
C HIS A 3 3.59 -16.93 -14.75
N MET A 4 3.34 -16.04 -13.78
CA MET A 4 3.05 -16.45 -12.40
C MET A 4 1.75 -17.24 -12.32
N VAL A 5 0.65 -16.73 -12.87
CA VAL A 5 -0.64 -17.45 -12.87
C VAL A 5 -0.53 -18.78 -13.62
N LYS A 6 0.18 -18.80 -14.75
CA LYS A 6 0.46 -20.06 -15.47
C LYS A 6 1.23 -21.04 -14.61
N ASN A 7 2.26 -20.59 -13.90
CA ASN A 7 3.07 -21.42 -13.03
C ASN A 7 2.28 -21.94 -11.82
N MET A 8 1.38 -21.14 -11.24
CA MET A 8 0.49 -21.62 -10.19
C MET A 8 -0.37 -22.81 -10.64
N GLY A 9 -0.84 -22.79 -11.90
CA GLY A 9 -1.57 -23.90 -12.50
C GLY A 9 -0.73 -25.16 -12.70
N VAL A 10 0.60 -25.04 -12.73
CA VAL A 10 1.54 -26.17 -12.89
C VAL A 10 2.02 -26.70 -11.54
N PHE A 11 2.39 -25.79 -10.62
CA PHE A 11 3.02 -26.13 -9.35
C PHE A 11 2.05 -26.32 -8.19
N HIS A 12 0.81 -25.86 -8.33
CA HIS A 12 -0.26 -25.97 -7.32
C HIS A 12 0.19 -25.58 -5.90
N PRO A 13 0.67 -24.33 -5.69
CA PRO A 13 1.16 -23.90 -4.39
C PRO A 13 0.02 -23.83 -3.37
N ASP A 14 0.31 -24.17 -2.11
CA ASP A 14 -0.60 -23.94 -0.98
C ASP A 14 -0.42 -22.55 -0.38
N ILE A 15 0.81 -22.02 -0.43
CA ILE A 15 1.22 -20.72 0.13
C ILE A 15 1.99 -19.93 -0.93
N MET A 16 1.77 -18.62 -0.98
CA MET A 16 2.52 -17.71 -1.86
C MET A 16 2.97 -16.47 -1.09
N LEU A 17 4.17 -16.00 -1.44
CA LEU A 17 4.62 -14.65 -1.07
C LEU A 17 4.34 -13.73 -2.26
N MET A 18 3.64 -12.62 -2.01
CA MET A 18 3.27 -11.65 -3.05
C MET A 18 3.48 -10.22 -2.54
N VAL A 19 3.79 -9.30 -3.45
CA VAL A 19 3.70 -7.88 -3.14
C VAL A 19 2.27 -7.38 -3.40
N PRO A 20 1.79 -6.31 -2.72
CA PRO A 20 0.44 -5.78 -2.86
C PRO A 20 -0.01 -5.59 -4.31
N LEU A 21 0.82 -4.99 -5.16
CA LEU A 21 0.52 -4.80 -6.59
C LEU A 21 0.16 -6.10 -7.32
N MET A 22 0.74 -7.23 -6.92
CA MET A 22 0.40 -8.54 -7.51
C MET A 22 -0.99 -8.98 -7.07
N VAL A 23 -1.32 -8.81 -5.80
CA VAL A 23 -2.64 -9.09 -5.22
C VAL A 23 -3.72 -8.26 -5.93
N GLU A 24 -3.52 -6.96 -6.03
CA GLU A 24 -4.42 -6.01 -6.69
C GLU A 24 -4.66 -6.38 -8.16
N THR A 25 -3.56 -6.67 -8.89
CA THR A 25 -3.66 -7.02 -10.31
C THR A 25 -4.38 -8.35 -10.53
N ILE A 26 -4.16 -9.33 -9.65
CA ILE A 26 -4.88 -10.60 -9.70
C ILE A 26 -6.35 -10.36 -9.41
N TYR A 27 -6.68 -9.58 -8.39
CA TYR A 27 -8.07 -9.25 -8.05
C TYR A 27 -8.80 -8.59 -9.22
N LYS A 28 -8.19 -7.58 -9.87
CA LYS A 28 -8.78 -6.94 -11.08
C LYS A 28 -9.15 -7.98 -12.15
N ARG A 29 -8.33 -8.99 -12.37
CA ARG A 29 -8.61 -10.06 -13.33
C ARG A 29 -9.71 -11.01 -12.87
N LEU A 30 -9.69 -11.41 -11.60
CA LEU A 30 -10.71 -12.29 -11.03
C LEU A 30 -12.09 -11.63 -11.04
N SER A 31 -12.15 -10.35 -10.67
CA SER A 31 -13.39 -9.58 -10.61
C SER A 31 -14.00 -9.29 -12.00
N ALA A 32 -13.20 -9.32 -13.06
CA ALA A 32 -13.66 -9.17 -14.44
C ALA A 32 -14.21 -10.47 -15.05
N MET A 33 -14.10 -11.61 -14.35
CA MET A 33 -14.65 -12.90 -14.81
C MET A 33 -16.18 -12.93 -14.64
N ASN A 34 -16.84 -13.87 -15.35
CA ASN A 34 -18.29 -14.00 -15.29
C ASN A 34 -18.79 -14.18 -13.85
N PRO A 35 -19.62 -13.26 -13.32
CA PRO A 35 -20.09 -13.28 -11.94
C PRO A 35 -20.97 -14.48 -11.59
N LEU A 36 -21.50 -15.20 -12.58
CA LEU A 36 -22.31 -16.39 -12.39
C LEU A 36 -21.48 -17.64 -12.00
N ILE A 37 -20.14 -17.59 -12.20
CA ILE A 37 -19.26 -18.70 -11.81
C ILE A 37 -18.92 -18.55 -10.32
N PRO A 38 -19.14 -19.60 -9.49
CA PRO A 38 -18.77 -19.54 -8.08
C PRO A 38 -17.29 -19.16 -7.87
N LYS A 39 -17.03 -18.19 -7.01
CA LYS A 39 -15.68 -17.62 -6.77
C LYS A 39 -14.62 -18.67 -6.46
N LYS A 40 -14.97 -19.71 -5.69
CA LYS A 40 -14.07 -20.84 -5.39
C LYS A 40 -13.64 -21.61 -6.64
N ILE A 41 -14.51 -21.76 -7.63
CA ILE A 41 -14.18 -22.41 -8.91
C ILE A 41 -13.25 -21.51 -9.72
N VAL A 42 -13.52 -20.21 -9.74
CA VAL A 42 -12.65 -19.21 -10.38
C VAL A 42 -11.24 -19.27 -9.77
N ALA A 43 -11.14 -19.26 -8.44
CA ALA A 43 -9.89 -19.35 -7.70
C ALA A 43 -9.14 -20.67 -7.98
N ALA A 44 -9.85 -21.80 -7.95
CA ALA A 44 -9.24 -23.10 -8.25
C ALA A 44 -8.62 -23.12 -9.65
N LYS A 45 -9.29 -22.57 -10.65
CA LYS A 45 -8.77 -22.46 -12.01
C LYS A 45 -7.60 -21.49 -12.13
N ALA A 46 -7.66 -20.35 -11.41
CA ALA A 46 -6.64 -19.32 -11.48
C ALA A 46 -5.37 -19.67 -10.71
N PHE A 47 -5.49 -20.39 -9.59
CA PHE A 47 -4.41 -20.64 -8.64
C PHE A 47 -3.98 -22.11 -8.55
N GLY A 48 -4.43 -22.96 -9.47
CA GLY A 48 -4.09 -24.38 -9.45
C GLY A 48 -4.80 -25.21 -8.39
N GLY A 49 -5.81 -24.64 -7.70
CA GLY A 49 -6.74 -25.38 -6.82
C GLY A 49 -6.29 -25.62 -5.38
N LYS A 50 -5.04 -25.32 -5.02
CA LYS A 50 -4.51 -25.59 -3.67
C LYS A 50 -4.21 -24.33 -2.85
N LEU A 51 -4.08 -23.15 -3.48
CA LEU A 51 -3.70 -21.92 -2.79
C LEU A 51 -4.73 -21.56 -1.69
N LYS A 52 -4.24 -21.46 -0.46
CA LYS A 52 -5.01 -21.10 0.73
C LYS A 52 -4.53 -19.82 1.37
N THR A 53 -3.23 -19.53 1.24
CA THR A 53 -2.56 -18.49 1.99
C THR A 53 -1.66 -17.64 1.11
N ILE A 54 -1.78 -16.34 1.23
CA ILE A 54 -0.85 -15.37 0.67
C ILE A 54 -0.28 -14.56 1.83
N PHE A 55 1.04 -14.51 1.93
CA PHE A 55 1.73 -13.51 2.74
C PHE A 55 2.11 -12.33 1.86
N THR A 56 1.82 -11.11 2.31
CA THR A 56 2.13 -9.89 1.57
C THR A 56 2.87 -8.89 2.44
N GLY A 57 3.68 -8.05 1.82
CA GLY A 57 4.45 -7.02 2.51
C GLY A 57 5.28 -6.17 1.54
N GLY A 58 6.05 -5.23 2.11
CA GLY A 58 6.89 -4.30 1.35
C GLY A 58 6.15 -3.05 0.83
N ALA A 59 4.82 -3.04 0.87
CA ALA A 59 3.95 -1.88 0.68
C ALA A 59 2.62 -2.15 1.41
N HIS A 60 1.81 -1.12 1.60
CA HIS A 60 0.47 -1.29 2.15
C HIS A 60 -0.44 -2.03 1.17
N LEU A 61 -1.30 -2.91 1.71
CA LEU A 61 -2.42 -3.51 1.01
C LEU A 61 -3.71 -3.04 1.66
N ASP A 62 -4.65 -2.48 0.89
CA ASP A 62 -5.94 -2.09 1.46
C ASP A 62 -6.70 -3.34 1.96
N PRO A 63 -7.30 -3.30 3.17
CA PRO A 63 -8.07 -4.41 3.75
C PRO A 63 -9.19 -4.93 2.83
N PHE A 64 -9.71 -4.09 1.94
CA PHE A 64 -10.64 -4.50 0.90
C PHE A 64 -10.17 -5.74 0.13
N TYR A 65 -8.89 -5.81 -0.25
CA TYR A 65 -8.37 -6.96 -0.99
C TYR A 65 -8.29 -8.22 -0.12
N ILE A 66 -8.01 -8.09 1.18
CA ILE A 66 -8.00 -9.20 2.14
C ILE A 66 -9.40 -9.82 2.21
N GLU A 67 -10.43 -8.99 2.42
CA GLU A 67 -11.82 -9.42 2.45
C GLU A 67 -12.24 -10.08 1.13
N LYS A 68 -11.87 -9.45 0.00
CA LYS A 68 -12.23 -9.97 -1.31
C LYS A 68 -11.58 -11.32 -1.64
N PHE A 69 -10.32 -11.53 -1.29
CA PHE A 69 -9.66 -12.82 -1.47
C PHE A 69 -10.25 -13.92 -0.58
N ALA A 70 -10.69 -13.60 0.62
CA ALA A 70 -11.40 -14.54 1.49
C ALA A 70 -12.69 -15.08 0.83
N GLU A 71 -13.41 -14.27 0.03
CA GLU A 71 -14.56 -14.73 -0.75
C GLU A 71 -14.17 -15.79 -1.81
N TYR A 72 -12.92 -15.80 -2.28
CA TYR A 72 -12.35 -16.81 -3.17
C TYR A 72 -11.76 -18.01 -2.42
N GLY A 73 -11.78 -18.01 -1.09
CA GLY A 73 -11.21 -19.06 -0.23
C GLY A 73 -9.71 -18.96 -0.05
N VAL A 74 -9.13 -17.78 -0.26
CA VAL A 74 -7.71 -17.48 -0.06
C VAL A 74 -7.55 -16.42 1.00
N ASN A 75 -6.81 -16.72 2.06
CA ASN A 75 -6.52 -15.76 3.13
C ASN A 75 -5.23 -14.98 2.83
N ILE A 76 -5.23 -13.69 3.14
CA ILE A 76 -4.05 -12.83 2.99
C ILE A 76 -3.62 -12.35 4.37
N TYR A 77 -2.33 -12.47 4.66
CA TYR A 77 -1.69 -12.01 5.88
C TYR A 77 -0.62 -10.99 5.55
N GLU A 78 -0.71 -9.81 6.16
CA GLU A 78 0.26 -8.75 5.96
C GLU A 78 1.40 -8.87 6.96
N GLY A 79 2.62 -8.57 6.48
CA GLY A 79 3.80 -8.43 7.30
C GLY A 79 4.51 -7.12 6.99
N TYR A 80 5.27 -6.64 7.96
CA TYR A 80 6.07 -5.44 7.87
C TYR A 80 7.54 -5.75 8.09
N GLY A 81 8.36 -5.03 7.35
CA GLY A 81 9.80 -5.12 7.50
C GLY A 81 10.55 -4.28 6.48
N MET A 82 11.85 -4.29 6.63
CA MET A 82 12.80 -3.55 5.81
C MET A 82 14.13 -4.29 5.75
N SER A 83 14.96 -3.98 4.76
CA SER A 83 16.27 -4.64 4.58
C SER A 83 17.14 -4.54 5.82
N GLU A 84 17.03 -3.42 6.54
CA GLU A 84 17.72 -3.11 7.77
C GLU A 84 17.36 -4.05 8.95
N CYS A 85 16.27 -4.85 8.81
CA CYS A 85 15.81 -5.82 9.80
C CYS A 85 15.81 -7.28 9.29
N SER A 86 16.42 -7.62 8.19
CA SER A 86 16.71 -8.96 7.65
C SER A 86 15.51 -9.90 7.40
N PRO A 87 14.42 -9.56 6.76
CA PRO A 87 13.80 -8.24 6.63
C PRO A 87 12.62 -8.01 7.58
N VAL A 88 12.06 -9.06 8.27
CA VAL A 88 10.73 -9.02 8.90
C VAL A 88 10.79 -8.47 10.33
N ILE A 89 9.95 -7.51 10.62
CA ILE A 89 9.75 -6.91 11.94
C ILE A 89 8.50 -7.47 12.60
N SER A 90 7.38 -7.54 11.86
CA SER A 90 6.10 -8.06 12.34
C SER A 90 5.35 -8.81 11.26
N SER A 91 4.45 -9.70 11.63
CA SER A 91 3.62 -10.44 10.68
C SER A 91 2.28 -10.87 11.30
N ASN A 92 1.21 -10.76 10.54
CA ASN A 92 0.01 -11.53 10.77
C ASN A 92 0.27 -12.99 10.39
N VAL A 93 -0.33 -13.92 11.12
CA VAL A 93 -0.27 -15.37 10.87
C VAL A 93 -1.69 -15.96 10.94
N PRO A 94 -1.93 -17.15 10.39
CA PRO A 94 -3.27 -17.76 10.37
C PRO A 94 -3.95 -17.81 11.73
N GLU A 95 -3.19 -18.13 12.78
CA GLU A 95 -3.68 -18.33 14.14
C GLU A 95 -3.85 -17.03 14.92
N ASP A 96 -3.17 -15.95 14.50
CA ASP A 96 -3.15 -14.68 15.23
C ASP A 96 -2.98 -13.51 14.23
N HIS A 97 -4.11 -12.92 13.84
CA HIS A 97 -4.13 -11.84 12.86
C HIS A 97 -5.25 -10.83 13.14
N LYS A 98 -5.05 -9.62 12.66
CA LYS A 98 -6.02 -8.52 12.79
C LYS A 98 -6.05 -7.69 11.51
N ALA A 99 -7.23 -7.55 10.93
CA ALA A 99 -7.40 -6.78 9.69
C ALA A 99 -6.92 -5.33 9.84
N GLY A 100 -6.16 -4.85 8.86
CA GLY A 100 -5.58 -3.51 8.84
C GLY A 100 -4.31 -3.35 9.69
N SER A 101 -3.92 -4.37 10.47
CA SER A 101 -2.63 -4.41 11.14
C SER A 101 -1.57 -5.09 10.27
N ILE A 102 -0.32 -4.83 10.58
CA ILE A 102 0.84 -5.51 10.02
C ILE A 102 1.36 -6.64 10.94
N GLY A 103 0.47 -7.16 11.81
CA GLY A 103 0.72 -8.27 12.71
C GLY A 103 1.41 -7.90 14.00
N ARG A 104 1.80 -8.92 14.75
CA ARG A 104 2.59 -8.74 15.98
C ARG A 104 4.09 -8.70 15.67
N PRO A 105 4.87 -7.97 16.47
CA PRO A 105 6.33 -8.06 16.42
C PRO A 105 6.82 -9.51 16.57
N LEU A 106 7.87 -9.86 15.82
CA LEU A 106 8.51 -11.18 15.97
C LEU A 106 9.19 -11.28 17.34
N SER A 107 9.35 -12.50 17.85
CA SER A 107 9.89 -12.79 19.19
C SER A 107 11.33 -12.29 19.42
N ASN A 108 12.09 -12.07 18.35
CA ASN A 108 13.46 -11.56 18.38
C ASN A 108 13.54 -10.03 18.16
N VAL A 109 12.39 -9.33 18.15
CA VAL A 109 12.27 -7.91 17.87
C VAL A 109 11.59 -7.21 19.05
N GLU A 110 12.17 -6.11 19.49
CA GLU A 110 11.58 -5.17 20.44
C GLU A 110 11.11 -3.92 19.67
N ILE A 111 9.94 -3.41 20.01
CA ILE A 111 9.37 -2.19 19.43
C ILE A 111 9.27 -1.11 20.49
N SER A 112 9.66 0.11 20.14
CA SER A 112 9.43 1.33 20.90
C SER A 112 8.93 2.43 20.00
N PHE A 113 8.56 3.59 20.56
CA PHE A 113 8.09 4.72 19.81
C PHE A 113 8.73 6.02 20.28
N GLU A 114 9.14 6.89 19.35
CA GLU A 114 9.58 8.25 19.60
C GLU A 114 8.82 9.19 18.66
N ASP A 115 8.04 10.11 19.17
CA ASP A 115 7.16 11.02 18.41
C ASP A 115 6.27 10.31 17.36
N GLY A 116 5.88 9.06 17.69
CA GLY A 116 5.10 8.20 16.82
C GLY A 116 5.93 7.46 15.76
N GLU A 117 7.24 7.66 15.67
CA GLU A 117 8.14 6.82 14.88
C GLU A 117 8.27 5.43 15.49
N ILE A 118 8.18 4.40 14.65
CA ILE A 118 8.45 3.02 15.05
C ILE A 118 9.95 2.83 15.18
N LEU A 119 10.40 2.48 16.38
CA LEU A 119 11.79 2.13 16.69
C LEU A 119 11.91 0.63 16.87
N VAL A 120 12.98 0.06 16.33
CA VAL A 120 13.20 -1.39 16.33
C VAL A 120 14.55 -1.74 16.92
N ARG A 121 14.57 -2.73 17.83
CA ARG A 121 15.79 -3.34 18.35
C ARG A 121 15.67 -4.85 18.30
N GLY A 122 16.75 -5.56 18.01
CA GLY A 122 16.76 -7.02 18.01
C GLY A 122 17.91 -7.61 17.21
N SER A 123 18.01 -8.93 17.23
CA SER A 123 19.10 -9.66 16.60
C SER A 123 19.08 -9.61 15.06
N SER A 124 17.93 -9.27 14.47
CA SER A 124 17.76 -9.11 13.02
C SER A 124 18.15 -7.72 12.51
N VAL A 125 18.36 -6.73 13.39
CA VAL A 125 18.76 -5.38 12.98
C VAL A 125 20.17 -5.40 12.40
N MET A 126 20.35 -4.68 11.30
CA MET A 126 21.65 -4.56 10.60
C MET A 126 22.75 -4.01 11.51
N LYS A 127 23.99 -4.31 11.15
CA LYS A 127 25.16 -3.69 11.81
C LYS A 127 25.44 -2.27 11.32
N GLY A 128 24.96 -1.91 10.14
CA GLY A 128 25.12 -0.60 9.51
C GLY A 128 25.15 -0.69 8.00
N TYR A 129 25.17 0.47 7.37
CA TYR A 129 25.32 0.64 5.92
C TYR A 129 26.80 0.52 5.53
N TYR A 130 27.09 -0.17 4.43
CA TYR A 130 28.45 -0.38 3.96
C TYR A 130 29.12 0.95 3.55
N GLN A 131 30.24 1.28 4.16
CA GLN A 131 31.01 2.52 3.94
C GLN A 131 30.21 3.82 4.15
N MET A 132 29.15 3.81 4.97
CA MET A 132 28.29 4.96 5.26
C MET A 132 28.15 5.09 6.80
N PRO A 133 29.19 5.54 7.51
CA PRO A 133 29.18 5.60 8.98
C PRO A 133 28.21 6.65 9.53
N GLU A 134 28.04 7.79 8.88
CA GLU A 134 27.16 8.87 9.30
C GLU A 134 25.69 8.46 9.20
N GLU A 135 25.29 7.91 8.06
CA GLU A 135 23.93 7.38 7.85
C GLU A 135 23.63 6.20 8.78
N THR A 136 24.66 5.39 9.09
CA THR A 136 24.53 4.31 10.06
C THR A 136 24.29 4.86 11.47
N ALA A 137 25.06 5.87 11.90
CA ALA A 137 24.90 6.48 13.20
C ALA A 137 23.54 7.16 13.37
N GLU A 138 23.02 7.79 12.30
CA GLU A 138 21.69 8.38 12.28
C GLU A 138 20.61 7.29 12.38
N ALA A 139 20.70 6.25 11.56
CA ALA A 139 19.70 5.19 11.50
C ALA A 139 19.65 4.35 12.80
N LEU A 140 20.79 4.19 13.50
CA LEU A 140 20.92 3.36 14.71
C LEU A 140 21.12 4.18 15.99
N ARG A 141 20.69 5.45 16.00
CA ARG A 141 20.88 6.35 17.13
C ARG A 141 20.19 5.81 18.40
N GLY A 142 20.81 6.02 19.53
CA GLY A 142 20.27 5.56 20.83
C GLY A 142 20.19 4.05 20.99
N GLY A 143 20.79 3.25 20.09
CA GLY A 143 20.73 1.79 20.12
C GLY A 143 19.43 1.20 19.53
N TRP A 144 18.67 2.02 18.83
CA TRP A 144 17.43 1.64 18.11
C TRP A 144 17.57 1.95 16.64
N LEU A 145 17.03 1.08 15.79
CA LEU A 145 16.82 1.38 14.38
C LEU A 145 15.61 2.31 14.26
N HIS A 146 15.85 3.49 13.70
CA HIS A 146 14.83 4.45 13.33
C HIS A 146 14.28 4.09 11.94
N THR A 147 13.04 3.62 11.91
CA THR A 147 12.45 3.09 10.66
C THR A 147 12.01 4.17 9.68
N GLY A 148 11.78 5.39 10.17
CA GLY A 148 11.14 6.47 9.42
C GLY A 148 9.66 6.24 9.15
N ASP A 149 9.08 5.17 9.68
CA ASP A 149 7.65 4.87 9.56
C ASP A 149 6.93 5.25 10.87
N LYS A 150 5.77 5.89 10.76
CA LYS A 150 4.88 6.19 11.88
C LYS A 150 3.89 5.08 12.12
N GLY A 151 3.64 4.79 13.41
CA GLY A 151 2.70 3.75 13.78
C GLY A 151 2.42 3.68 15.26
N TYR A 152 1.70 2.65 15.67
CA TYR A 152 1.37 2.37 17.06
C TYR A 152 1.09 0.88 17.27
N LEU A 153 1.24 0.42 18.51
CA LEU A 153 0.70 -0.85 18.98
C LEU A 153 -0.68 -0.62 19.57
N ASP A 154 -1.64 -1.44 19.19
CA ASP A 154 -2.93 -1.44 19.86
C ASP A 154 -2.87 -2.17 21.23
N LYS A 155 -3.98 -2.14 21.96
CA LYS A 155 -4.10 -2.82 23.27
C LYS A 155 -3.88 -4.33 23.21
N ASP A 156 -4.08 -4.93 22.06
CA ASP A 156 -3.90 -6.36 21.83
C ASP A 156 -2.47 -6.69 21.36
N GLY A 157 -1.60 -5.67 21.17
CA GLY A 157 -0.21 -5.81 20.75
C GLY A 157 0.00 -5.98 19.24
N PHE A 158 -1.01 -5.65 18.42
CA PHE A 158 -0.85 -5.59 16.97
C PHE A 158 -0.27 -4.24 16.54
N LEU A 159 0.67 -4.29 15.61
CA LEU A 159 1.34 -3.10 15.05
C LEU A 159 0.52 -2.55 13.86
N PHE A 160 0.36 -1.23 13.85
CA PHE A 160 -0.28 -0.48 12.76
C PHE A 160 0.67 0.59 12.24
N ILE A 161 0.70 0.79 10.93
CA ILE A 161 1.46 1.88 10.27
C ILE A 161 0.49 2.96 9.82
N ASN A 162 0.84 4.22 10.12
CA ASN A 162 0.07 5.41 9.74
C ASN A 162 0.70 6.18 8.58
N GLY A 163 1.92 5.83 8.15
CA GLY A 163 2.61 6.47 7.03
C GLY A 163 4.09 6.66 7.28
N ARG A 164 4.75 7.47 6.44
CA ARG A 164 6.18 7.79 6.55
C ARG A 164 6.42 9.20 7.03
N ILE A 165 7.32 9.38 7.98
CA ILE A 165 7.65 10.68 8.58
C ILE A 165 8.02 11.70 7.50
N LYS A 166 8.91 11.36 6.59
CA LYS A 166 9.39 12.25 5.52
C LYS A 166 8.36 12.56 4.43
N ASN A 167 7.23 11.87 4.41
CA ASN A 167 6.16 12.10 3.45
C ASN A 167 4.98 12.88 4.05
N LEU A 168 4.99 13.10 5.37
CA LEU A 168 3.90 13.83 6.02
C LEU A 168 3.70 15.21 5.40
N ILE A 169 2.46 15.52 5.11
CA ILE A 169 2.03 16.85 4.71
C ILE A 169 1.68 17.61 5.98
N ILE A 170 2.44 18.67 6.25
CA ILE A 170 2.21 19.55 7.41
C ILE A 170 1.39 20.73 6.92
N LEU A 171 0.15 20.83 7.40
CA LEU A 171 -0.71 21.96 7.10
C LEU A 171 -0.43 23.12 8.04
N SER A 172 -0.84 24.36 7.66
CA SER A 172 -0.61 25.58 8.44
C SER A 172 -1.31 25.57 9.81
N ASN A 173 -2.32 24.72 10.00
CA ASN A 173 -2.99 24.52 11.28
C ASN A 173 -2.23 23.52 12.21
N GLY A 174 -1.05 23.03 11.79
CA GLY A 174 -0.23 22.09 12.55
C GLY A 174 -0.62 20.62 12.39
N GLU A 175 -1.64 20.29 11.61
CA GLU A 175 -2.04 18.91 11.35
C GLU A 175 -1.02 18.20 10.47
N ASN A 176 -0.64 16.98 10.89
CA ASN A 176 0.24 16.09 10.16
C ASN A 176 -0.60 15.03 9.43
N ILE A 177 -0.61 15.09 8.11
CA ILE A 177 -1.40 14.19 7.26
C ILE A 177 -0.49 13.21 6.57
N SER A 178 -0.76 11.91 6.74
CA SER A 178 -0.15 10.87 5.91
C SER A 178 -0.84 10.85 4.54
N PRO A 179 -0.15 11.22 3.46
CA PRO A 179 -0.74 11.14 2.12
C PRO A 179 -1.04 9.70 1.72
N GLU A 180 -0.25 8.72 2.19
CA GLU A 180 -0.43 7.32 1.87
C GLU A 180 -1.79 6.78 2.30
N GLU A 181 -2.30 7.18 3.46
CA GLU A 181 -3.63 6.76 3.93
C GLU A 181 -4.74 7.22 2.98
N ILE A 182 -4.59 8.42 2.41
CA ILE A 182 -5.54 8.99 1.47
C ILE A 182 -5.41 8.30 0.13
N GLU A 183 -4.19 8.17 -0.37
CA GLU A 183 -3.87 7.54 -1.65
C GLU A 183 -4.38 6.10 -1.73
N ASN A 184 -4.19 5.33 -0.66
CA ASN A 184 -4.68 3.94 -0.60
C ASN A 184 -6.19 3.87 -0.80
N LYS A 185 -6.96 4.79 -0.20
CA LYS A 185 -8.41 4.85 -0.39
C LYS A 185 -8.80 5.34 -1.78
N LEU A 186 -8.09 6.34 -2.31
CA LEU A 186 -8.33 6.84 -3.65
C LEU A 186 -7.98 5.81 -4.74
N ALA A 187 -6.97 4.97 -4.49
CA ALA A 187 -6.58 3.89 -5.41
C ALA A 187 -7.66 2.81 -5.62
N LEU A 188 -8.66 2.72 -4.74
CA LEU A 188 -9.82 1.84 -4.92
C LEU A 188 -10.80 2.34 -5.98
N GLY A 189 -10.68 3.59 -6.43
CA GLY A 189 -11.52 4.17 -7.47
C GLY A 189 -11.35 3.45 -8.81
N LYS A 190 -12.45 3.05 -9.43
CA LYS A 190 -12.45 2.26 -10.68
C LYS A 190 -11.71 2.93 -11.85
N LEU A 191 -11.63 4.27 -11.83
CA LEU A 191 -10.96 5.07 -12.85
C LEU A 191 -9.58 5.54 -12.44
N VAL A 192 -9.11 5.16 -11.23
CA VAL A 192 -7.80 5.54 -10.72
C VAL A 192 -6.79 4.46 -11.09
N GLY A 193 -5.84 4.79 -11.95
CA GLY A 193 -4.70 3.94 -12.29
C GLY A 193 -3.54 4.12 -11.33
N GLU A 194 -3.19 5.38 -11.06
CA GLU A 194 -2.15 5.77 -10.11
C GLU A 194 -2.57 7.07 -9.43
N VAL A 195 -2.21 7.24 -8.16
CA VAL A 195 -2.54 8.46 -7.40
C VAL A 195 -1.42 8.85 -6.46
N ILE A 196 -1.18 10.15 -6.35
CA ILE A 196 -0.33 10.79 -5.34
C ILE A 196 -1.09 12.00 -4.79
N VAL A 197 -0.99 12.17 -3.47
CA VAL A 197 -1.52 13.34 -2.78
C VAL A 197 -0.36 14.24 -2.36
N THR A 198 -0.46 15.52 -2.71
CA THR A 198 0.52 16.55 -2.34
C THR A 198 -0.14 17.64 -1.52
N GLY A 199 0.64 18.32 -0.68
CA GLY A 199 0.21 19.50 0.06
C GLY A 199 0.58 20.77 -0.71
N GLU A 200 -0.39 21.61 -1.09
CA GLU A 200 -0.17 22.87 -1.79
C GLU A 200 -1.19 23.92 -1.34
N ASN A 201 -0.75 25.16 -1.20
CA ASN A 201 -1.63 26.28 -0.82
C ASN A 201 -2.50 25.96 0.40
N ASN A 202 -1.92 25.27 1.39
CA ASN A 202 -2.61 24.82 2.60
C ASN A 202 -3.79 23.87 2.36
N GLY A 203 -3.79 23.14 1.25
CA GLY A 203 -4.78 22.13 0.88
C GLY A 203 -4.13 20.85 0.38
N LEU A 204 -4.95 19.86 0.16
CA LEU A 204 -4.53 18.56 -0.39
C LEU A 204 -4.93 18.46 -1.86
N ILE A 205 -3.97 18.18 -2.71
CA ILE A 205 -4.17 18.02 -4.15
C ILE A 205 -4.02 16.55 -4.51
N ALA A 206 -5.07 15.95 -5.07
CA ALA A 206 -4.98 14.62 -5.64
C ALA A 206 -4.50 14.69 -7.10
N ARG A 207 -3.36 14.07 -7.38
CA ARG A 207 -2.80 13.91 -8.73
C ARG A 207 -3.06 12.50 -9.19
N ILE A 208 -3.90 12.35 -10.22
CA ILE A 208 -4.38 11.05 -10.65
C ILE A 208 -3.99 10.80 -12.11
N TYR A 209 -3.34 9.67 -12.36
CA TYR A 209 -3.23 9.10 -13.69
C TYR A 209 -4.38 8.08 -13.85
N PRO A 210 -5.29 8.31 -14.83
CA PRO A 210 -6.46 7.44 -15.01
C PRO A 210 -6.07 6.02 -15.44
N ASP A 211 -6.89 5.04 -15.05
CA ASP A 211 -6.77 3.66 -15.53
C ASP A 211 -7.16 3.59 -17.01
N GLN A 212 -6.17 3.40 -17.88
CA GLN A 212 -6.36 3.46 -19.33
C GLN A 212 -7.24 2.34 -19.86
N ASP A 213 -7.26 1.19 -19.21
CA ASP A 213 -8.15 0.08 -19.59
C ASP A 213 -9.60 0.45 -19.29
N ALA A 214 -9.87 1.05 -18.14
CA ALA A 214 -11.20 1.52 -17.75
C ALA A 214 -11.68 2.67 -18.64
N VAL A 215 -10.80 3.63 -18.96
CA VAL A 215 -11.09 4.75 -19.89
C VAL A 215 -11.45 4.21 -21.27
N SER A 216 -10.67 3.29 -21.81
CA SER A 216 -10.87 2.69 -23.13
C SER A 216 -12.16 1.87 -23.19
N ALA A 217 -12.42 1.06 -22.17
CA ALA A 217 -13.63 0.22 -22.09
C ALA A 217 -14.92 1.04 -22.09
N LYS A 218 -14.90 2.22 -21.43
CA LYS A 218 -16.05 3.14 -21.38
C LYS A 218 -16.06 4.16 -22.52
N ARG A 219 -15.03 4.22 -23.36
CA ARG A 219 -14.85 5.21 -24.44
C ARG A 219 -14.99 6.66 -23.93
N MET A 220 -14.32 6.96 -22.80
CA MET A 220 -14.47 8.26 -22.14
C MET A 220 -13.61 9.33 -22.82
N ASN A 221 -14.14 10.55 -22.91
CA ASN A 221 -13.39 11.74 -23.25
C ASN A 221 -12.84 12.40 -21.98
N GLU A 222 -11.99 13.43 -22.12
CA GLU A 222 -11.33 14.12 -20.99
C GLU A 222 -12.36 14.73 -20.00
N GLU A 223 -13.46 15.26 -20.49
CA GLU A 223 -14.51 15.86 -19.66
C GLU A 223 -15.23 14.80 -18.81
N ALA A 224 -15.58 13.66 -19.40
CA ALA A 224 -16.17 12.53 -18.69
C ALA A 224 -15.23 11.95 -17.62
N ILE A 225 -13.92 11.84 -17.94
CA ILE A 225 -12.90 11.40 -16.98
C ILE A 225 -12.85 12.36 -15.79
N ARG A 226 -12.79 13.68 -16.05
CA ARG A 226 -12.75 14.71 -15.01
C ARG A 226 -14.00 14.65 -14.14
N SER A 227 -15.17 14.57 -14.73
CA SER A 227 -16.45 14.54 -14.02
C SER A 227 -16.54 13.29 -13.10
N GLU A 228 -16.19 12.11 -13.59
CA GLU A 228 -16.26 10.86 -12.80
C GLU A 228 -15.21 10.86 -11.67
N LEU A 229 -14.00 11.35 -11.93
CA LEU A 229 -12.96 11.46 -10.89
C LEU A 229 -13.32 12.52 -9.83
N GLN A 230 -13.90 13.67 -10.23
CA GLN A 230 -14.35 14.68 -9.29
C GLN A 230 -15.47 14.15 -8.40
N ALA A 231 -16.48 13.50 -8.97
CA ALA A 231 -17.57 12.89 -8.21
C ALA A 231 -17.05 11.83 -7.20
N PHE A 232 -16.01 11.07 -7.58
CA PHE A 232 -15.37 10.12 -6.68
C PHE A 232 -14.64 10.82 -5.52
N ILE A 233 -13.90 11.90 -5.80
CA ILE A 233 -13.24 12.71 -4.76
C ILE A 233 -14.28 13.35 -3.84
N ASP A 234 -15.37 13.88 -4.36
CA ASP A 234 -16.44 14.48 -3.57
C ASP A 234 -17.07 13.44 -2.63
N SER A 235 -17.30 12.22 -3.12
CA SER A 235 -17.76 11.11 -2.29
C SER A 235 -16.76 10.75 -1.18
N TYR A 236 -15.46 10.71 -1.47
CA TYR A 236 -14.42 10.54 -0.46
C TYR A 236 -14.45 11.67 0.56
N ASN A 237 -14.49 12.93 0.12
CA ASN A 237 -14.50 14.13 0.97
C ASN A 237 -15.67 14.15 1.94
N ASN A 238 -16.84 13.65 1.55
CA ASN A 238 -18.02 13.58 2.41
C ASN A 238 -17.81 12.70 3.65
N THR A 239 -16.87 11.78 3.62
CA THR A 239 -16.52 10.89 4.74
C THR A 239 -15.34 11.40 5.58
N GLN A 240 -14.71 12.51 5.18
CA GLN A 240 -13.48 13.00 5.79
C GLN A 240 -13.70 14.28 6.60
N PRO A 241 -12.95 14.46 7.72
CA PRO A 241 -12.89 15.74 8.39
C PRO A 241 -12.29 16.81 7.46
N THR A 242 -12.60 18.08 7.71
CA THR A 242 -12.28 19.18 6.79
C THR A 242 -10.78 19.24 6.42
N TYR A 243 -9.88 19.03 7.38
CA TYR A 243 -8.43 19.08 7.16
C TYR A 243 -7.86 17.94 6.31
N ARG A 244 -8.62 16.85 6.12
CA ARG A 244 -8.25 15.70 5.27
C ARG A 244 -8.93 15.71 3.91
N ARG A 245 -9.71 16.72 3.58
CA ARG A 245 -10.41 16.80 2.30
C ARG A 245 -9.47 17.18 1.18
N ILE A 246 -9.64 16.54 0.06
CA ILE A 246 -8.97 16.92 -1.20
C ILE A 246 -9.59 18.21 -1.70
N THR A 247 -8.76 19.25 -1.86
CA THR A 247 -9.18 20.58 -2.29
C THR A 247 -8.95 20.82 -3.78
N GLY A 248 -8.15 19.95 -4.45
CA GLY A 248 -7.88 20.07 -5.87
C GLY A 248 -7.62 18.72 -6.54
N LEU A 249 -7.95 18.65 -7.83
CA LEU A 249 -7.74 17.48 -8.68
C LEU A 249 -6.89 17.85 -9.89
N VAL A 250 -5.76 17.17 -10.06
CA VAL A 250 -4.91 17.22 -11.25
C VAL A 250 -4.99 15.86 -11.95
N ILE A 251 -5.41 15.87 -13.20
CA ILE A 251 -5.49 14.67 -14.03
C ILE A 251 -4.24 14.63 -14.90
N ARG A 252 -3.44 13.58 -14.74
CA ARG A 252 -2.17 13.40 -15.45
C ARG A 252 -2.39 12.72 -16.81
N LYS A 253 -1.63 13.15 -17.80
CA LYS A 253 -1.60 12.52 -19.13
C LYS A 253 -0.68 11.31 -19.18
N TYR A 254 0.35 11.28 -18.31
CA TYR A 254 1.39 10.23 -18.26
C TYR A 254 1.44 9.61 -16.87
N PRO A 255 1.80 8.31 -16.77
CA PRO A 255 2.01 7.65 -15.48
C PRO A 255 3.15 8.30 -14.71
N PHE A 256 3.15 8.12 -13.39
CA PHE A 256 4.23 8.61 -12.55
C PHE A 256 5.55 7.85 -12.80
N ILE A 257 6.67 8.55 -12.61
CA ILE A 257 8.00 7.94 -12.63
C ILE A 257 8.12 6.98 -11.44
N LYS A 258 8.59 5.76 -11.72
CA LYS A 258 8.70 4.69 -10.73
C LYS A 258 10.14 4.21 -10.57
N SER A 259 10.43 3.72 -9.37
CA SER A 259 11.65 2.98 -9.07
C SER A 259 11.68 1.61 -9.78
N ALA A 260 12.83 0.93 -9.73
CA ALA A 260 12.94 -0.45 -10.22
C ALA A 260 11.94 -1.40 -9.52
N THR A 261 11.57 -1.11 -8.26
CA THR A 261 10.57 -1.86 -7.49
C THR A 261 9.13 -1.41 -7.75
N LYS A 262 8.88 -0.60 -8.79
CA LYS A 262 7.57 -0.09 -9.20
C LYS A 262 6.89 0.87 -8.21
N LYS A 263 7.61 1.41 -7.22
CA LYS A 263 7.12 2.46 -6.32
C LYS A 263 7.24 3.83 -6.98
N ILE A 264 6.22 4.67 -6.85
CA ILE A 264 6.23 6.05 -7.38
C ILE A 264 7.29 6.86 -6.64
N LYS A 265 8.10 7.59 -7.41
CA LYS A 265 9.13 8.50 -6.89
C LYS A 265 8.49 9.85 -6.53
N ARG A 266 8.05 10.00 -5.28
CA ARG A 266 7.35 11.21 -4.81
C ARG A 266 8.11 12.51 -5.07
N GLN A 267 9.43 12.51 -4.95
CA GLN A 267 10.25 13.71 -5.14
C GLN A 267 10.21 14.24 -6.57
N GLU A 268 9.87 13.41 -7.55
CA GLU A 268 9.84 13.76 -8.97
C GLU A 268 8.42 14.19 -9.44
N VAL A 269 7.39 14.07 -8.56
CA VAL A 269 5.98 14.28 -8.94
C VAL A 269 5.71 15.71 -9.43
N LEU A 270 6.29 16.73 -8.80
CA LEU A 270 6.12 18.13 -9.19
C LEU A 270 7.02 18.54 -10.36
N ILE A 271 8.15 17.86 -10.53
CA ILE A 271 9.12 18.14 -11.61
C ILE A 271 8.58 17.62 -12.94
N ASP A 272 7.87 16.49 -12.91
CA ASP A 272 7.35 15.78 -14.08
C ASP A 272 6.07 16.41 -14.68
N GLU A 273 5.56 17.50 -14.08
CA GLU A 273 4.43 18.27 -14.60
C GLU A 273 4.85 19.49 -15.43
N ALA A 274 6.15 19.77 -15.51
CA ALA A 274 6.64 20.82 -16.41
C ALA A 274 6.44 20.39 -17.87
N PRO A 275 5.91 21.29 -18.74
CA PRO A 275 5.63 21.01 -20.14
C PRO A 275 6.86 20.67 -20.95
#